data_4c7541be3543c686f24a1abe6719383a
#
_entry.id   4c7541be3543c686f24a1abe6719383a
#
_cell.length_a   1.000
_cell.length_b   1.000
_cell.length_c   1.000
_cell.angle_alpha   90.00
_cell.angle_beta   90.00
_cell.angle_gamma   90.00
#
_symmetry.space_group_name_H-M   'P 1'
#
loop_
_entity.id
_entity.type
_entity.pdbx_description
1 polymer ?
#
loop_
_entity_poly.entity_id
_entity_poly.type
_entity_poly.pdbx_seq_one_letter_code
_entity_poly.pdbx_strand_id
1 'polypeptide(L)'
;MSVAVLKKIVFFFWLFLPAGIPVFAQDLSLDPADLRLELRADGGFHLFIRKKQDIGSVLITESSRDPSRNADNYAYRAPEWNPVNGDEIRLLNGVPIPRESRIFSLVSSTAVTHPELGSAFHIYIPWVLYYGYEYTRHGEIYVGDGTYFNIRAFNYPYADYRGRFMDNPFVLEAVQETPDIPAGNYMEETVTSFSEIARKGKGDFVYAPDPPALIEIINKFLKEESGKSVDIVLCLDTTGSMKPYIDEIRKMLIPRMRELVAEFRDFRIGMVLFKDYNSEYLNRVIPFTRDFSLFQRNLNAIQSRGGGDIPEAVYEALYEGADKFPWAAESRLLILIGDAPPHPRQRGKISSEMVYEKIAEKGIKVNAVILAN
;
A
#
# COMPACT_ATOMS: atom_id res chain seq x y z
N MET A 1 7.99 -107.29 1.27
CA MET A 1 6.98 -106.31 0.92
C MET A 1 7.15 -105.11 1.83
N SER A 2 7.73 -104.04 1.33
CA SER A 2 8.03 -102.85 2.13
C SER A 2 7.18 -101.72 1.58
N VAL A 3 6.38 -101.08 2.44
CA VAL A 3 5.50 -99.98 2.12
C VAL A 3 6.21 -98.66 2.48
N ALA A 4 6.58 -97.88 1.46
CA ALA A 4 7.22 -96.57 1.64
C ALA A 4 6.16 -95.54 2.00
N VAL A 5 6.29 -94.81 3.13
CA VAL A 5 5.43 -93.69 3.54
C VAL A 5 6.00 -92.38 2.99
N LEU A 6 5.29 -91.79 2.09
CA LEU A 6 5.63 -90.51 1.51
C LEU A 6 5.13 -89.37 2.42
N LYS A 7 6.08 -88.67 3.10
CA LYS A 7 5.77 -87.42 3.87
C LYS A 7 5.61 -86.23 2.91
N LYS A 8 4.41 -85.66 2.82
CA LYS A 8 4.20 -84.36 2.16
C LYS A 8 4.68 -83.25 3.08
N ILE A 9 5.67 -82.55 2.66
CA ILE A 9 6.12 -81.29 3.24
C ILE A 9 5.29 -80.15 2.61
N VAL A 10 4.42 -79.52 3.38
CA VAL A 10 3.68 -78.34 2.96
C VAL A 10 4.55 -77.10 3.28
N PHE A 11 5.09 -76.46 2.26
CA PHE A 11 5.77 -75.18 2.40
C PHE A 11 4.71 -74.08 2.48
N PHE A 12 4.60 -73.43 3.65
CA PHE A 12 3.81 -72.20 3.80
C PHE A 12 4.67 -71.04 3.32
N PHE A 13 4.38 -70.50 2.14
CA PHE A 13 4.95 -69.26 1.67
C PHE A 13 4.20 -68.10 2.35
N TRP A 14 4.79 -67.48 3.36
CA TRP A 14 4.31 -66.17 3.87
C TRP A 14 4.63 -65.11 2.83
N LEU A 15 3.62 -64.65 2.09
CA LEU A 15 3.71 -63.42 1.30
C LEU A 15 3.77 -62.25 2.30
N PHE A 16 4.96 -61.72 2.56
CA PHE A 16 5.12 -60.41 3.13
C PHE A 16 4.67 -59.40 2.05
N LEU A 17 3.43 -58.94 2.09
CA LEU A 17 3.02 -57.71 1.44
C LEU A 17 3.77 -56.59 2.18
N PRO A 18 4.61 -55.79 1.51
CA PRO A 18 5.15 -54.60 2.16
C PRO A 18 3.93 -53.70 2.47
N ALA A 19 3.72 -53.39 3.74
CA ALA A 19 2.79 -52.36 4.15
C ALA A 19 3.22 -51.09 3.42
N GLY A 20 2.47 -50.69 2.40
CA GLY A 20 2.70 -49.46 1.67
C GLY A 20 2.66 -48.32 2.69
N ILE A 21 3.80 -47.71 2.90
CA ILE A 21 3.87 -46.44 3.63
C ILE A 21 2.92 -45.51 2.86
N PRO A 22 1.86 -44.96 3.48
CA PRO A 22 1.02 -44.00 2.80
C PRO A 22 1.92 -42.83 2.40
N VAL A 23 2.21 -42.72 1.11
CA VAL A 23 2.80 -41.52 0.56
C VAL A 23 1.67 -40.47 0.64
N PHE A 24 1.67 -39.66 1.70
CA PHE A 24 0.84 -38.48 1.73
C PHE A 24 1.27 -37.62 0.55
N ALA A 25 0.38 -37.46 -0.42
CA ALA A 25 0.58 -36.50 -1.49
C ALA A 25 0.70 -35.11 -0.84
N GLN A 26 1.81 -34.40 -1.13
CA GLN A 26 1.99 -33.04 -0.67
C GLN A 26 0.88 -32.16 -1.25
N ASP A 27 0.20 -31.42 -0.40
CA ASP A 27 -0.85 -30.49 -0.81
C ASP A 27 -0.27 -29.09 -1.05
N LEU A 28 0.01 -28.78 -2.31
CA LEU A 28 0.45 -27.46 -2.75
C LEU A 28 -0.72 -26.56 -3.23
N SER A 29 -1.97 -27.04 -3.15
CA SER A 29 -3.13 -26.31 -3.63
C SER A 29 -3.34 -25.01 -2.87
N LEU A 30 -3.78 -23.99 -3.59
CA LEU A 30 -4.21 -22.69 -3.07
C LEU A 30 -5.68 -22.49 -3.43
N ASP A 31 -6.43 -21.96 -2.48
CA ASP A 31 -7.82 -21.56 -2.67
C ASP A 31 -7.93 -20.03 -2.51
N PRO A 32 -8.98 -19.39 -3.06
CA PRO A 32 -9.21 -17.96 -2.85
C PRO A 32 -9.21 -17.52 -1.37
N ALA A 33 -9.67 -18.42 -0.47
CA ALA A 33 -9.67 -18.18 0.99
C ALA A 33 -8.26 -18.16 1.60
N ASP A 34 -7.24 -18.66 0.89
CA ASP A 34 -5.84 -18.63 1.33
C ASP A 34 -5.12 -17.34 0.94
N LEU A 35 -5.80 -16.44 0.24
CA LEU A 35 -5.20 -15.25 -0.35
C LEU A 35 -5.83 -13.99 0.24
N ARG A 36 -5.01 -12.94 0.42
CA ARG A 36 -5.44 -11.56 0.62
C ARG A 36 -4.59 -10.66 -0.24
N LEU A 37 -5.27 -9.83 -1.03
CA LEU A 37 -4.64 -8.81 -1.85
C LEU A 37 -5.04 -7.45 -1.28
N GLU A 38 -4.09 -6.72 -0.73
CA GLU A 38 -4.31 -5.41 -0.14
C GLU A 38 -3.72 -4.35 -1.06
N LEU A 39 -4.54 -3.41 -1.51
CA LEU A 39 -4.05 -2.19 -2.14
C LEU A 39 -3.55 -1.24 -1.06
N ARG A 40 -2.39 -0.62 -1.28
CA ARG A 40 -1.83 0.37 -0.35
C ARG A 40 -1.46 1.66 -1.06
N ALA A 41 -1.49 2.76 -0.32
CA ALA A 41 -1.16 4.09 -0.82
C ALA A 41 0.30 4.25 -1.28
N ASP A 42 1.20 3.34 -0.92
CA ASP A 42 2.58 3.30 -1.40
C ASP A 42 2.71 2.88 -2.87
N GLY A 43 1.59 2.66 -3.54
CA GLY A 43 1.53 2.55 -5.00
C GLY A 43 1.67 1.13 -5.54
N GLY A 44 1.29 0.11 -4.76
CA GLY A 44 1.31 -1.29 -5.18
C GLY A 44 0.36 -2.15 -4.38
N PHE A 45 0.41 -3.45 -4.65
CA PHE A 45 -0.38 -4.44 -3.93
C PHE A 45 0.51 -5.22 -2.96
N HIS A 46 -0.05 -5.54 -1.80
CA HIS A 46 0.52 -6.48 -0.86
C HIS A 46 -0.27 -7.78 -0.93
N LEU A 47 0.34 -8.81 -1.48
CA LEU A 47 -0.24 -10.14 -1.58
C LEU A 47 0.22 -10.98 -0.39
N PHE A 48 -0.74 -11.46 0.38
CA PHE A 48 -0.51 -12.43 1.46
C PHE A 48 -1.08 -13.78 1.04
N ILE A 49 -0.28 -14.83 1.21
CA ILE A 49 -0.62 -16.20 0.84
C ILE A 49 -0.45 -17.06 2.07
N ARG A 50 -1.51 -17.73 2.53
CA ARG A 50 -1.45 -18.61 3.70
C ARG A 50 -0.35 -19.65 3.56
N LYS A 51 0.53 -19.73 4.53
CA LYS A 51 1.55 -20.76 4.57
C LYS A 51 0.93 -22.08 5.04
N LYS A 52 0.68 -23.00 4.10
CA LYS A 52 0.34 -24.40 4.39
C LYS A 52 1.59 -25.20 4.72
N GLN A 53 1.42 -26.34 5.38
CA GLN A 53 2.54 -27.18 5.85
C GLN A 53 3.47 -27.61 4.71
N ASP A 54 2.91 -27.96 3.56
CA ASP A 54 3.66 -28.51 2.42
C ASP A 54 4.20 -27.41 1.47
N ILE A 55 3.86 -26.14 1.69
CA ILE A 55 4.33 -25.03 0.86
C ILE A 55 5.58 -24.42 1.50
N GLY A 56 6.72 -24.58 0.82
CA GLY A 56 8.01 -24.04 1.23
C GLY A 56 8.29 -22.64 0.70
N SER A 57 7.74 -22.28 -0.46
CA SER A 57 7.88 -20.94 -1.06
C SER A 57 6.78 -20.66 -2.07
N VAL A 58 6.63 -19.37 -2.39
CA VAL A 58 5.71 -18.85 -3.41
C VAL A 58 6.45 -17.89 -4.33
N LEU A 59 6.05 -17.84 -5.60
CA LEU A 59 6.66 -17.01 -6.63
C LEU A 59 5.57 -16.44 -7.54
N ILE A 60 5.64 -15.15 -7.85
CA ILE A 60 4.82 -14.53 -8.88
C ILE A 60 5.54 -14.64 -10.22
N THR A 61 4.85 -15.20 -11.20
CA THR A 61 5.36 -15.36 -12.57
C THR A 61 4.44 -14.70 -13.57
N GLU A 62 4.84 -14.68 -14.83
CA GLU A 62 3.99 -14.23 -15.91
C GLU A 62 2.68 -15.03 -15.92
N SER A 63 1.58 -14.32 -16.07
CA SER A 63 0.26 -14.88 -16.26
C SER A 63 -0.23 -14.62 -17.70
N SER A 64 -1.02 -15.54 -18.24
CA SER A 64 -1.82 -15.27 -19.44
C SER A 64 -3.17 -14.65 -19.03
N ARG A 65 -3.82 -13.93 -19.97
CA ARG A 65 -5.19 -13.43 -19.77
C ARG A 65 -6.23 -14.54 -19.70
N ASP A 66 -5.85 -15.74 -20.05
CA ASP A 66 -6.69 -16.93 -19.93
C ASP A 66 -6.22 -17.74 -18.70
N PRO A 67 -6.96 -17.68 -17.57
CA PRO A 67 -6.58 -18.36 -16.33
C PRO A 67 -6.55 -19.89 -16.45
N SER A 68 -7.13 -20.48 -17.50
CA SER A 68 -7.08 -21.92 -17.74
C SER A 68 -5.80 -22.39 -18.42
N ARG A 69 -4.92 -21.48 -18.86
CA ARG A 69 -3.67 -21.79 -19.54
C ARG A 69 -2.51 -21.87 -18.58
N ASN A 70 -1.57 -22.76 -18.91
CA ASN A 70 -0.28 -22.80 -18.24
C ASN A 70 0.45 -21.46 -18.43
N ALA A 71 0.89 -20.87 -17.33
CA ALA A 71 1.68 -19.67 -17.37
C ALA A 71 3.09 -19.95 -17.90
N ASP A 72 3.68 -18.94 -18.49
CA ASP A 72 5.09 -18.97 -18.86
C ASP A 72 6.02 -18.98 -17.64
N ASN A 73 7.27 -19.34 -17.89
CA ASN A 73 8.28 -19.55 -16.84
C ASN A 73 9.04 -18.27 -16.45
N TYR A 74 8.60 -17.08 -16.88
CA TYR A 74 9.27 -15.83 -16.51
C TYR A 74 8.76 -15.35 -15.16
N ALA A 75 9.68 -15.13 -14.22
CA ALA A 75 9.37 -14.46 -12.97
C ALA A 75 9.21 -12.96 -13.22
N TYR A 76 8.25 -12.34 -12.53
CA TYR A 76 8.16 -10.90 -12.46
C TYR A 76 9.25 -10.33 -11.58
N ARG A 77 9.67 -9.11 -11.91
CA ARG A 77 10.76 -8.40 -11.23
C ARG A 77 10.34 -6.97 -10.95
N ALA A 78 10.78 -6.44 -9.82
CA ALA A 78 10.79 -5.01 -9.56
C ALA A 78 12.21 -4.49 -9.81
N PRO A 79 12.43 -3.36 -10.52
CA PRO A 79 13.75 -2.77 -10.70
C PRO A 79 14.30 -2.16 -9.41
N GLU A 80 13.40 -1.74 -8.53
CA GLU A 80 13.74 -1.12 -7.26
C GLU A 80 13.71 -2.14 -6.12
N TRP A 81 14.65 -1.98 -5.18
CA TRP A 81 14.66 -2.79 -3.98
C TRP A 81 13.45 -2.47 -3.10
N ASN A 82 12.78 -3.52 -2.63
CA ASN A 82 11.69 -3.42 -1.67
C ASN A 82 11.97 -4.34 -0.48
N PRO A 83 11.82 -3.87 0.80
CA PRO A 83 12.10 -4.68 1.98
C PRO A 83 11.29 -5.97 2.04
N VAL A 84 10.04 -5.98 1.56
CA VAL A 84 9.18 -7.16 1.55
C VAL A 84 9.74 -8.25 0.64
N ASN A 85 10.16 -7.89 -0.58
CA ASN A 85 10.72 -8.81 -1.56
C ASN A 85 12.25 -8.90 -1.46
N GLY A 86 12.87 -8.10 -0.60
CA GLY A 86 14.33 -7.92 -0.51
C GLY A 86 15.07 -8.97 0.30
N ASP A 87 14.38 -9.70 1.17
CA ASP A 87 15.02 -10.59 2.15
C ASP A 87 15.35 -11.98 1.60
N GLU A 88 14.85 -12.31 0.41
CA GLU A 88 15.08 -13.60 -0.23
C GLU A 88 16.45 -13.67 -0.91
N ILE A 89 17.11 -14.83 -0.80
CA ILE A 89 18.31 -15.13 -1.59
C ILE A 89 17.87 -15.43 -3.01
N ARG A 90 18.29 -14.59 -3.95
CA ARG A 90 17.94 -14.72 -5.36
C ARG A 90 19.11 -15.25 -6.15
N LEU A 91 18.82 -16.26 -6.95
CA LEU A 91 19.81 -16.92 -7.79
C LEU A 91 19.46 -16.75 -9.26
N LEU A 92 20.48 -16.53 -10.09
CA LEU A 92 20.39 -16.67 -11.54
C LEU A 92 21.34 -17.81 -11.95
N ASN A 93 20.78 -18.87 -12.50
CA ASN A 93 21.54 -20.09 -12.84
C ASN A 93 22.39 -20.61 -11.68
N GLY A 94 21.84 -20.59 -10.46
CA GLY A 94 22.52 -21.06 -9.25
C GLY A 94 23.53 -20.09 -8.63
N VAL A 95 23.73 -18.90 -9.23
CA VAL A 95 24.64 -17.87 -8.71
C VAL A 95 23.82 -16.76 -8.02
N PRO A 96 24.16 -16.35 -6.79
CA PRO A 96 23.48 -15.26 -6.12
C PRO A 96 23.50 -13.97 -6.95
N ILE A 97 22.33 -13.34 -7.09
CA ILE A 97 22.21 -12.05 -7.78
C ILE A 97 22.60 -10.94 -6.78
N PRO A 98 23.60 -10.11 -7.09
CA PRO A 98 23.99 -8.98 -6.25
C PRO A 98 22.83 -7.98 -6.11
N ARG A 99 22.66 -7.38 -4.92
CA ARG A 99 21.63 -6.33 -4.69
C ARG A 99 21.82 -5.13 -5.61
N GLU A 100 23.03 -4.83 -5.98
CA GLU A 100 23.40 -3.72 -6.87
C GLU A 100 22.87 -3.91 -8.30
N SER A 101 22.54 -5.14 -8.70
CA SER A 101 21.98 -5.41 -10.04
C SER A 101 20.55 -4.89 -10.22
N ARG A 102 19.88 -4.50 -9.14
CA ARG A 102 18.46 -4.04 -9.12
C ARG A 102 17.48 -5.01 -9.80
N ILE A 103 17.81 -6.29 -9.82
CA ILE A 103 16.95 -7.35 -10.34
C ILE A 103 16.34 -8.10 -9.15
N PHE A 104 15.11 -7.81 -8.83
CA PHE A 104 14.39 -8.42 -7.70
C PHE A 104 13.22 -9.25 -8.22
N SER A 105 13.21 -10.54 -7.89
CA SER A 105 12.08 -11.42 -8.19
C SER A 105 11.01 -11.28 -7.11
N LEU A 106 9.75 -11.48 -7.49
CA LEU A 106 8.62 -11.50 -6.56
C LEU A 106 8.48 -12.93 -5.99
N VAL A 107 9.26 -13.22 -4.97
CA VAL A 107 9.35 -14.53 -4.32
C VAL A 107 9.35 -14.37 -2.80
N SER A 108 8.76 -15.32 -2.09
CA SER A 108 8.84 -15.40 -0.62
C SER A 108 8.95 -16.83 -0.16
N SER A 109 9.90 -17.09 0.75
CA SER A 109 10.04 -18.35 1.50
C SER A 109 9.96 -18.12 3.01
N THR A 110 9.91 -16.85 3.46
CA THR A 110 9.83 -16.45 4.86
C THR A 110 8.41 -16.06 5.23
N ALA A 111 7.84 -16.74 6.23
CA ALA A 111 6.49 -16.44 6.66
C ALA A 111 6.46 -15.27 7.64
N VAL A 112 5.42 -14.45 7.52
CA VAL A 112 5.04 -13.38 8.45
C VAL A 112 3.72 -13.71 9.13
N THR A 113 3.38 -13.00 10.20
CA THR A 113 2.07 -13.14 10.85
C THR A 113 1.06 -12.19 10.20
N HIS A 114 -0.05 -12.73 9.70
CA HIS A 114 -1.17 -11.98 9.15
C HIS A 114 -2.42 -12.15 10.02
N PRO A 115 -3.22 -11.08 10.29
CA PRO A 115 -4.37 -11.16 11.20
C PRO A 115 -5.40 -12.23 10.84
N GLU A 116 -5.72 -12.39 9.56
CA GLU A 116 -6.75 -13.31 9.08
C GLU A 116 -6.21 -14.67 8.61
N LEU A 117 -5.00 -14.69 8.06
CA LEU A 117 -4.41 -15.90 7.49
C LEU A 117 -3.52 -16.67 8.48
N GLY A 118 -3.13 -16.04 9.60
CA GLY A 118 -2.15 -16.58 10.52
C GLY A 118 -0.74 -16.49 9.92
N SER A 119 -0.04 -17.62 9.79
CA SER A 119 1.26 -17.65 9.10
C SER A 119 1.05 -17.50 7.59
N ALA A 120 1.68 -16.52 6.96
CA ALA A 120 1.51 -16.23 5.54
C ALA A 120 2.82 -15.77 4.88
N PHE A 121 2.98 -16.10 3.61
CA PHE A 121 4.00 -15.47 2.77
C PHE A 121 3.53 -14.08 2.38
N HIS A 122 4.46 -13.13 2.28
CA HIS A 122 4.16 -11.75 1.89
C HIS A 122 4.98 -11.39 0.66
N ILE A 123 4.31 -10.86 -0.37
CA ILE A 123 4.92 -10.36 -1.59
C ILE A 123 4.37 -8.97 -1.85
N TYR A 124 5.26 -8.02 -2.10
CA TYR A 124 4.89 -6.70 -2.62
C TYR A 124 4.92 -6.72 -4.14
N ILE A 125 3.83 -6.29 -4.78
CA ILE A 125 3.64 -6.22 -6.23
C ILE A 125 3.57 -4.75 -6.61
N PRO A 126 4.61 -4.16 -7.23
CA PRO A 126 4.58 -2.77 -7.65
C PRO A 126 3.65 -2.55 -8.84
N TRP A 127 3.30 -1.29 -9.12
CA TRP A 127 2.45 -0.93 -10.26
C TRP A 127 3.01 -1.33 -11.64
N VAL A 128 4.32 -1.48 -11.75
CA VAL A 128 4.97 -1.93 -12.97
C VAL A 128 5.85 -3.13 -12.68
N LEU A 129 5.56 -4.21 -13.34
CA LEU A 129 6.32 -5.45 -13.29
C LEU A 129 7.09 -5.64 -14.59
N TYR A 130 8.32 -6.10 -14.46
CA TYR A 130 9.15 -6.50 -15.58
C TYR A 130 9.28 -8.01 -15.62
N TYR A 131 9.20 -8.61 -16.80
CA TYR A 131 9.42 -10.05 -16.99
C TYR A 131 10.49 -10.32 -18.04
N GLY A 132 11.07 -11.51 -17.98
CA GLY A 132 12.14 -11.93 -18.91
C GLY A 132 13.49 -11.27 -18.65
N TYR A 133 14.41 -11.43 -19.57
CA TYR A 133 15.77 -10.87 -19.57
C TYR A 133 16.07 -10.33 -20.97
N GLU A 134 17.12 -9.49 -21.09
CA GLU A 134 17.54 -8.84 -22.36
C GLU A 134 17.67 -9.83 -23.53
N TYR A 135 18.13 -11.07 -23.24
CA TYR A 135 18.35 -12.13 -24.23
C TYR A 135 17.19 -13.11 -24.38
N THR A 136 16.05 -12.85 -23.73
CA THR A 136 14.84 -13.65 -23.80
C THR A 136 13.63 -12.80 -24.11
N ARG A 137 12.44 -13.42 -24.26
CA ARG A 137 11.19 -12.66 -24.27
C ARG A 137 11.09 -11.85 -22.99
N HIS A 138 10.93 -10.53 -23.12
CA HIS A 138 10.82 -9.61 -21.98
C HIS A 138 9.82 -8.51 -22.28
N GLY A 139 9.39 -7.81 -21.23
CA GLY A 139 8.46 -6.70 -21.33
C GLY A 139 8.06 -6.13 -19.97
N GLU A 140 7.09 -5.25 -20.02
CA GLU A 140 6.51 -4.60 -18.86
C GLU A 140 5.03 -4.95 -18.74
N ILE A 141 4.53 -5.05 -17.51
CA ILE A 141 3.11 -5.18 -17.20
C ILE A 141 2.73 -4.06 -16.24
N TYR A 142 1.76 -3.26 -16.65
CA TYR A 142 1.14 -2.27 -15.77
C TYR A 142 0.05 -2.97 -14.97
N VAL A 143 0.21 -2.99 -13.64
CA VAL A 143 -0.70 -3.65 -12.73
C VAL A 143 -1.88 -2.74 -12.44
N GLY A 144 -3.07 -3.21 -12.76
CA GLY A 144 -4.32 -2.53 -12.51
C GLY A 144 -5.42 -3.53 -12.23
N ASP A 145 -6.64 -3.05 -12.07
CA ASP A 145 -7.81 -3.90 -11.93
C ASP A 145 -7.95 -4.84 -13.13
N GLY A 146 -8.24 -6.11 -12.87
CA GLY A 146 -8.31 -7.15 -13.89
C GLY A 146 -6.96 -7.68 -14.39
N THR A 147 -5.83 -7.37 -13.74
CA THR A 147 -4.53 -7.97 -14.03
C THR A 147 -4.44 -9.36 -13.40
N TYR A 148 -4.06 -10.36 -14.22
CA TYR A 148 -3.88 -11.72 -13.75
C TYR A 148 -2.42 -12.01 -13.39
N PHE A 149 -2.21 -12.58 -12.21
CA PHE A 149 -0.92 -13.08 -11.74
C PHE A 149 -0.95 -14.60 -11.66
N ASN A 150 0.14 -15.21 -12.04
CA ASN A 150 0.34 -16.62 -11.78
C ASN A 150 1.19 -16.81 -10.53
N ILE A 151 0.58 -17.39 -9.50
CA ILE A 151 1.24 -17.74 -8.24
C ILE A 151 1.69 -19.18 -8.34
N ARG A 152 3.01 -19.41 -8.23
CA ARG A 152 3.58 -20.74 -8.17
C ARG A 152 3.93 -21.06 -6.73
N ALA A 153 3.35 -22.15 -6.22
CA ALA A 153 3.63 -22.67 -4.90
C ALA A 153 4.55 -23.88 -5.01
N PHE A 154 5.63 -23.90 -4.25
CA PHE A 154 6.63 -24.96 -4.27
C PHE A 154 6.73 -25.62 -2.90
N ASN A 155 7.06 -26.90 -2.89
CA ASN A 155 7.28 -27.67 -1.66
C ASN A 155 8.60 -27.33 -0.95
N TYR A 156 9.56 -26.73 -1.65
CA TYR A 156 10.85 -26.27 -1.12
C TYR A 156 10.99 -24.75 -1.29
N PRO A 157 11.91 -24.11 -0.57
CA PRO A 157 12.30 -22.73 -0.87
C PRO A 157 12.73 -22.60 -2.33
N TYR A 158 12.27 -21.58 -3.02
CA TYR A 158 12.58 -21.35 -4.42
C TYR A 158 14.10 -21.30 -4.63
N ALA A 159 14.57 -21.96 -5.69
CA ALA A 159 15.99 -22.17 -6.00
C ALA A 159 16.75 -23.07 -5.00
N ASP A 160 16.08 -23.80 -4.13
CA ASP A 160 16.69 -24.91 -3.38
C ASP A 160 16.63 -26.21 -4.18
N TYR A 161 17.72 -26.55 -4.84
CA TYR A 161 17.80 -27.68 -5.76
C TYR A 161 18.10 -29.04 -5.08
N ARG A 162 17.96 -29.16 -3.74
CA ARG A 162 18.28 -30.36 -2.97
C ARG A 162 17.28 -31.50 -3.12
N GLY A 163 16.33 -31.43 -4.00
CA GLY A 163 15.34 -32.49 -4.20
C GLY A 163 14.50 -32.33 -5.46
N ARG A 164 13.47 -33.18 -5.59
CA ARG A 164 12.47 -32.99 -6.64
C ARG A 164 11.61 -31.79 -6.30
N PHE A 165 11.66 -30.82 -7.16
CA PHE A 165 10.84 -29.62 -7.05
C PHE A 165 9.44 -29.93 -7.54
N MET A 166 8.43 -29.81 -6.69
CA MET A 166 7.03 -29.86 -7.06
C MET A 166 6.46 -28.44 -7.03
N ASP A 167 5.59 -28.12 -7.94
CA ASP A 167 4.94 -26.82 -7.95
C ASP A 167 3.45 -26.94 -8.33
N ASN A 168 2.67 -25.93 -7.93
CA ASN A 168 1.28 -25.80 -8.27
C ASN A 168 0.99 -24.35 -8.69
N PRO A 169 0.68 -24.07 -9.97
CA PRO A 169 0.30 -22.74 -10.42
C PRO A 169 -1.13 -22.41 -9.98
N PHE A 170 -1.31 -21.22 -9.45
CA PHE A 170 -2.61 -20.61 -9.14
C PHE A 170 -2.71 -19.25 -9.81
N VAL A 171 -3.82 -18.94 -10.46
CA VAL A 171 -4.04 -17.64 -11.12
C VAL A 171 -4.86 -16.74 -10.22
N LEU A 172 -4.28 -15.58 -9.86
CA LEU A 172 -4.91 -14.54 -9.09
C LEU A 172 -5.25 -13.36 -10.00
N GLU A 173 -6.47 -12.89 -9.94
CA GLU A 173 -6.87 -11.62 -10.52
C GLU A 173 -6.67 -10.51 -9.49
N ALA A 174 -6.01 -9.43 -9.87
CA ALA A 174 -5.94 -8.23 -9.05
C ALA A 174 -7.28 -7.49 -9.15
N VAL A 175 -8.07 -7.58 -8.09
CA VAL A 175 -9.32 -6.82 -7.94
C VAL A 175 -9.14 -5.85 -6.81
N GLN A 176 -9.43 -4.57 -7.08
CA GLN A 176 -9.54 -3.57 -6.03
C GLN A 176 -10.91 -3.75 -5.35
N GLU A 177 -10.93 -3.87 -4.02
CA GLU A 177 -12.17 -3.63 -3.30
C GLU A 177 -12.47 -2.14 -3.45
N THR A 178 -13.53 -1.84 -4.21
CA THR A 178 -14.01 -0.47 -4.35
C THR A 178 -14.52 -0.02 -2.98
N PRO A 179 -13.93 1.02 -2.37
CA PRO A 179 -14.45 1.55 -1.13
C PRO A 179 -15.90 1.99 -1.33
N ASP A 180 -16.73 1.87 -0.29
CA ASP A 180 -18.10 2.37 -0.31
C ASP A 180 -18.07 3.92 -0.38
N ILE A 181 -18.00 4.43 -1.61
CA ILE A 181 -17.85 5.85 -1.87
C ILE A 181 -19.26 6.49 -1.86
N PRO A 182 -19.51 7.49 -1.02
CA PRO A 182 -20.79 8.18 -1.01
C PRO A 182 -21.14 8.77 -2.39
N ALA A 183 -22.44 8.96 -2.65
CA ALA A 183 -22.88 9.66 -3.85
C ALA A 183 -22.21 11.05 -3.93
N GLY A 184 -21.39 11.23 -4.95
CA GLY A 184 -20.55 12.41 -5.16
C GLY A 184 -19.49 12.08 -6.20
N ASN A 185 -18.84 13.09 -6.73
CA ASN A 185 -17.81 12.92 -7.74
C ASN A 185 -16.43 12.83 -7.07
N TYR A 186 -16.14 11.70 -6.39
CA TYR A 186 -14.86 11.46 -5.73
C TYR A 186 -14.01 10.49 -6.56
N MET A 187 -12.73 10.77 -6.64
CA MET A 187 -11.77 9.88 -7.31
C MET A 187 -11.40 8.70 -6.40
N GLU A 188 -11.56 7.47 -6.87
CA GLU A 188 -11.28 6.23 -6.11
C GLU A 188 -9.83 6.16 -5.60
N GLU A 189 -8.88 6.58 -6.42
CA GLU A 189 -7.46 6.62 -6.07
C GLU A 189 -7.20 7.63 -4.94
N THR A 190 -7.89 8.77 -4.94
CA THR A 190 -7.81 9.75 -3.85
C THR A 190 -8.41 9.19 -2.57
N VAL A 191 -9.57 8.54 -2.66
CA VAL A 191 -10.23 7.88 -1.50
C VAL A 191 -9.27 6.88 -0.86
N THR A 192 -8.68 5.99 -1.67
CA THR A 192 -7.75 4.97 -1.21
C THR A 192 -6.52 5.60 -0.53
N SER A 193 -5.89 6.56 -1.18
CA SER A 193 -4.67 7.20 -0.70
C SER A 193 -4.92 8.04 0.57
N PHE A 194 -5.98 8.85 0.59
CA PHE A 194 -6.28 9.72 1.74
C PHE A 194 -6.73 8.93 2.96
N SER A 195 -7.50 7.84 2.76
CA SER A 195 -7.86 6.94 3.87
C SER A 195 -6.63 6.29 4.50
N GLU A 196 -5.66 5.86 3.68
CA GLU A 196 -4.41 5.28 4.17
C GLU A 196 -3.54 6.34 4.89
N ILE A 197 -3.43 7.55 4.35
CA ILE A 197 -2.71 8.67 4.98
C ILE A 197 -3.29 8.97 6.36
N ALA A 198 -4.63 9.10 6.48
CA ALA A 198 -5.29 9.33 7.75
C ALA A 198 -5.04 8.16 8.73
N ARG A 199 -5.21 6.93 8.29
CA ARG A 199 -4.95 5.73 9.10
C ARG A 199 -3.51 5.69 9.63
N LYS A 200 -2.51 5.92 8.79
CA LYS A 200 -1.08 5.96 9.18
C LYS A 200 -0.79 7.14 10.11
N GLY A 201 -1.45 8.27 9.88
CA GLY A 201 -1.35 9.45 10.74
C GLY A 201 -2.22 9.39 12.01
N LYS A 202 -2.89 8.25 12.29
CA LYS A 202 -3.78 8.06 13.45
C LYS A 202 -4.91 9.09 13.55
N GLY A 203 -5.38 9.57 12.41
CA GLY A 203 -6.48 10.53 12.28
C GLY A 203 -7.66 9.95 11.52
N ASP A 204 -8.58 10.83 11.16
CA ASP A 204 -9.84 10.50 10.52
C ASP A 204 -9.81 10.83 9.02
N PHE A 205 -10.45 9.97 8.21
CA PHE A 205 -10.73 10.22 6.80
C PHE A 205 -12.20 10.59 6.64
N VAL A 206 -12.49 11.70 5.97
CA VAL A 206 -13.86 12.23 5.83
C VAL A 206 -14.11 12.79 4.44
N TYR A 207 -15.33 12.57 3.94
CA TYR A 207 -15.82 13.11 2.67
C TYR A 207 -16.46 14.48 2.88
N ALA A 208 -16.06 15.49 2.10
CA ALA A 208 -16.72 16.79 2.04
C ALA A 208 -17.47 16.93 0.70
N PRO A 209 -18.81 16.78 0.69
CA PRO A 209 -19.59 16.83 -0.54
C PRO A 209 -19.70 18.23 -1.15
N ASP A 210 -19.47 19.26 -0.36
CA ASP A 210 -19.56 20.66 -0.78
C ASP A 210 -18.67 21.58 0.08
N PRO A 211 -18.42 22.82 -0.35
CA PRO A 211 -17.57 23.75 0.40
C PRO A 211 -18.06 24.08 1.82
N PRO A 212 -19.36 24.25 2.13
CA PRO A 212 -19.83 24.42 3.52
C PRO A 212 -19.53 23.22 4.41
N ALA A 213 -19.71 21.99 3.91
CA ALA A 213 -19.41 20.77 4.65
C ALA A 213 -17.93 20.68 5.06
N LEU A 214 -17.00 21.13 4.21
CA LEU A 214 -15.59 21.22 4.54
C LEU A 214 -15.35 22.04 5.81
N ILE A 215 -15.99 23.20 5.93
CA ILE A 215 -15.85 24.07 7.11
C ILE A 215 -16.37 23.39 8.38
N GLU A 216 -17.50 22.72 8.31
CA GLU A 216 -18.06 21.98 9.46
C GLU A 216 -17.17 20.78 9.86
N ILE A 217 -16.55 20.11 8.89
CA ILE A 217 -15.58 19.03 9.13
C ILE A 217 -14.34 19.57 9.86
N ILE A 218 -13.76 20.67 9.37
CA ILE A 218 -12.61 21.30 10.04
C ILE A 218 -12.99 21.71 11.47
N ASN A 219 -14.16 22.33 11.65
CA ASN A 219 -14.66 22.68 12.99
C ASN A 219 -14.79 21.46 13.92
N LYS A 220 -15.29 20.33 13.40
CA LYS A 220 -15.40 19.09 14.17
C LYS A 220 -14.02 18.64 14.64
N PHE A 221 -13.03 18.57 13.76
CA PHE A 221 -11.67 18.18 14.13
C PHE A 221 -11.05 19.10 15.20
N LEU A 222 -11.32 20.41 15.10
CA LEU A 222 -10.83 21.36 16.08
C LEU A 222 -11.53 21.20 17.44
N LYS A 223 -12.83 20.96 17.48
CA LYS A 223 -13.57 20.72 18.73
C LYS A 223 -13.10 19.51 19.50
N GLU A 224 -12.63 18.47 18.83
CA GLU A 224 -12.07 17.27 19.47
C GLU A 224 -10.80 17.59 20.29
N GLU A 225 -10.16 18.71 20.02
CA GLU A 225 -8.95 19.16 20.69
C GLU A 225 -9.21 20.23 21.78
N SER A 226 -10.48 20.51 22.12
CA SER A 226 -10.86 21.46 23.18
C SER A 226 -10.14 21.17 24.50
N GLY A 227 -9.74 22.20 25.23
CA GLY A 227 -9.03 22.11 26.50
C GLY A 227 -7.51 21.87 26.40
N LYS A 228 -6.97 21.71 25.20
CA LYS A 228 -5.53 21.50 24.94
C LYS A 228 -4.85 22.74 24.36
N SER A 229 -3.52 22.77 24.36
CA SER A 229 -2.76 23.59 23.42
C SER A 229 -2.70 22.88 22.08
N VAL A 230 -2.92 23.60 20.97
CA VAL A 230 -3.08 23.01 19.64
C VAL A 230 -2.19 23.71 18.61
N ASP A 231 -1.40 22.94 17.90
CA ASP A 231 -0.71 23.35 16.66
C ASP A 231 -1.48 22.78 15.49
N ILE A 232 -1.86 23.63 14.54
CA ILE A 232 -2.69 23.27 13.38
C ILE A 232 -1.95 23.62 12.09
N VAL A 233 -1.78 22.66 11.21
CA VAL A 233 -1.29 22.88 9.83
C VAL A 233 -2.34 22.41 8.85
N LEU A 234 -2.77 23.29 7.95
CA LEU A 234 -3.60 22.94 6.81
C LEU A 234 -2.70 22.65 5.61
N CYS A 235 -2.68 21.41 5.15
CA CYS A 235 -2.10 21.05 3.84
C CYS A 235 -3.22 21.17 2.79
N LEU A 236 -3.18 22.24 2.04
CA LEU A 236 -4.27 22.64 1.16
C LEU A 236 -3.83 22.57 -0.31
N ASP A 237 -4.52 21.75 -1.07
CA ASP A 237 -4.43 21.78 -2.52
C ASP A 237 -4.92 23.15 -3.04
N THR A 238 -4.20 23.68 -4.02
CA THR A 238 -4.50 25.00 -4.60
C THR A 238 -4.58 24.97 -6.13
N THR A 239 -4.87 23.80 -6.68
CA THR A 239 -5.17 23.63 -8.10
C THR A 239 -6.49 24.28 -8.51
N GLY A 240 -6.79 24.27 -9.79
CA GLY A 240 -7.96 25.00 -10.32
C GLY A 240 -9.29 24.48 -9.81
N SER A 241 -9.45 23.18 -9.64
CA SER A 241 -10.65 22.50 -9.10
C SER A 241 -11.00 22.97 -7.69
N MET A 242 -10.00 23.33 -6.90
CA MET A 242 -10.13 23.76 -5.51
C MET A 242 -10.78 25.12 -5.31
N LYS A 243 -11.03 25.88 -6.39
CA LYS A 243 -11.49 27.27 -6.29
C LYS A 243 -12.73 27.45 -5.41
N PRO A 244 -13.84 26.68 -5.55
CA PRO A 244 -15.02 26.84 -4.70
C PRO A 244 -14.73 26.64 -3.21
N TYR A 245 -13.92 25.65 -2.89
CA TYR A 245 -13.53 25.31 -1.52
C TYR A 245 -12.63 26.37 -0.90
N ILE A 246 -11.66 26.89 -1.64
CA ILE A 246 -10.77 27.96 -1.19
C ILE A 246 -11.56 29.26 -0.96
N ASP A 247 -12.53 29.57 -1.81
CA ASP A 247 -13.41 30.73 -1.63
C ASP A 247 -14.21 30.61 -0.32
N GLU A 248 -14.71 29.43 0.02
CA GLU A 248 -15.44 29.20 1.28
C GLU A 248 -14.49 29.22 2.50
N ILE A 249 -13.29 28.62 2.40
CA ILE A 249 -12.26 28.72 3.44
C ILE A 249 -11.91 30.17 3.76
N ARG A 250 -11.72 31.00 2.72
CA ARG A 250 -11.46 32.46 2.90
C ARG A 250 -12.56 33.17 3.66
N LYS A 251 -13.81 32.82 3.37
CA LYS A 251 -14.98 33.44 3.94
C LYS A 251 -15.29 32.98 5.35
N MET A 252 -15.20 31.68 5.62
CA MET A 252 -15.79 31.05 6.80
C MET A 252 -14.80 30.54 7.82
N LEU A 253 -13.57 30.18 7.42
CA LEU A 253 -12.64 29.52 8.35
C LEU A 253 -12.32 30.39 9.57
N ILE A 254 -11.90 31.65 9.36
CA ILE A 254 -11.53 32.53 10.46
C ILE A 254 -12.71 32.90 11.37
N PRO A 255 -13.90 33.26 10.87
CA PRO A 255 -15.06 33.39 11.71
C PRO A 255 -15.33 32.21 12.63
N ARG A 256 -15.30 30.99 12.07
CA ARG A 256 -15.51 29.76 12.84
C ARG A 256 -14.40 29.49 13.87
N MET A 257 -13.15 29.69 13.48
CA MET A 257 -12.03 29.53 14.43
C MET A 257 -12.08 30.51 15.58
N ARG A 258 -12.58 31.73 15.35
CA ARG A 258 -12.78 32.74 16.43
C ARG A 258 -13.81 32.29 17.47
N GLU A 259 -14.82 31.53 17.05
CA GLU A 259 -15.82 30.96 17.94
C GLU A 259 -15.21 29.88 18.85
N LEU A 260 -14.24 29.11 18.30
CA LEU A 260 -13.61 27.97 18.99
C LEU A 260 -12.35 28.33 19.80
N VAL A 261 -11.72 29.46 19.50
CA VAL A 261 -10.40 29.77 20.09
C VAL A 261 -10.42 29.86 21.62
N ALA A 262 -11.55 30.25 22.20
CA ALA A 262 -11.73 30.30 23.65
C ALA A 262 -11.75 28.91 24.33
N GLU A 263 -11.96 27.85 23.56
CA GLU A 263 -11.96 26.47 24.03
C GLU A 263 -10.55 25.87 24.15
N PHE A 264 -9.54 26.50 23.52
CA PHE A 264 -8.15 26.07 23.58
C PHE A 264 -7.37 26.77 24.69
N ARG A 265 -6.39 26.08 25.29
CA ARG A 265 -5.44 26.74 26.20
C ARG A 265 -4.46 27.65 25.44
N ASP A 266 -4.06 27.24 24.27
CA ASP A 266 -3.25 28.01 23.30
C ASP A 266 -3.45 27.43 21.92
N PHE A 267 -3.26 28.23 20.87
CA PHE A 267 -3.31 27.72 19.50
C PHE A 267 -2.31 28.42 18.60
N ARG A 268 -1.82 27.70 17.61
CA ARG A 268 -1.11 28.26 16.46
C ARG A 268 -1.60 27.59 15.21
N ILE A 269 -1.72 28.37 14.12
CA ILE A 269 -2.15 27.88 12.82
C ILE A 269 -1.16 28.24 11.74
N GLY A 270 -0.85 27.33 10.85
CA GLY A 270 -0.04 27.48 9.65
C GLY A 270 -0.64 26.75 8.46
N MET A 271 -0.03 26.88 7.30
CA MET A 271 -0.47 26.21 6.08
C MET A 271 0.70 25.72 5.25
N VAL A 272 0.49 24.63 4.53
CA VAL A 272 1.26 24.23 3.36
C VAL A 272 0.31 24.25 2.18
N LEU A 273 0.55 25.15 1.24
CA LEU A 273 -0.18 25.18 -0.03
C LEU A 273 0.60 24.30 -1.02
N PHE A 274 -0.12 23.44 -1.74
CA PHE A 274 0.54 22.60 -2.72
C PHE A 274 -0.17 22.56 -4.07
N LYS A 275 0.55 22.12 -5.08
CA LYS A 275 0.11 21.84 -6.45
C LYS A 275 0.91 20.64 -6.97
N ASP A 276 1.07 20.49 -8.29
CA ASP A 276 1.92 19.50 -8.87
C ASP A 276 3.27 20.06 -9.38
N TYR A 277 4.19 19.15 -9.77
CA TYR A 277 5.59 19.39 -10.15
C TYR A 277 5.79 20.38 -11.30
N ASN A 278 4.84 20.49 -12.21
CA ASN A 278 4.94 21.40 -13.35
C ASN A 278 4.14 22.70 -13.14
N SER A 279 3.71 22.95 -11.91
CA SER A 279 2.91 24.12 -11.55
C SER A 279 3.78 25.32 -11.15
N GLU A 280 3.15 26.45 -10.83
CA GLU A 280 3.81 27.69 -10.38
C GLU A 280 4.70 27.48 -9.16
N TYR A 281 4.32 26.56 -8.27
CA TYR A 281 5.10 26.08 -7.11
C TYR A 281 4.69 24.64 -6.81
N LEU A 282 5.61 23.90 -6.23
CA LEU A 282 5.32 22.58 -5.68
C LEU A 282 4.65 22.72 -4.30
N ASN A 283 5.35 23.39 -3.38
CA ASN A 283 4.88 23.69 -2.02
C ASN A 283 5.18 25.14 -1.66
N ARG A 284 4.31 25.71 -0.82
CA ARG A 284 4.52 27.00 -0.19
C ARG A 284 4.13 26.95 1.29
N VAL A 285 5.13 27.07 2.16
CA VAL A 285 4.94 27.03 3.62
C VAL A 285 4.58 28.41 4.13
N ILE A 286 3.50 28.50 4.91
CA ILE A 286 3.07 29.68 5.65
C ILE A 286 3.21 29.34 7.15
N PRO A 287 4.14 29.98 7.86
CA PRO A 287 4.51 29.56 9.21
C PRO A 287 3.38 29.75 10.22
N PHE A 288 3.53 29.14 11.39
CA PHE A 288 2.58 29.30 12.49
C PHE A 288 2.38 30.76 12.90
N THR A 289 1.12 31.10 13.12
CA THR A 289 0.71 32.37 13.70
C THR A 289 -0.47 32.20 14.67
N ARG A 290 -0.61 33.13 15.62
CA ARG A 290 -1.80 33.33 16.45
C ARG A 290 -2.66 34.50 15.93
N ASP A 291 -2.12 35.27 15.00
CA ASP A 291 -2.80 36.44 14.43
C ASP A 291 -3.74 36.02 13.28
N PHE A 292 -5.01 35.97 13.59
CA PHE A 292 -6.05 35.68 12.60
C PHE A 292 -6.08 36.68 11.45
N SER A 293 -5.69 37.93 11.67
CA SER A 293 -5.65 38.93 10.60
C SER A 293 -4.52 38.67 9.62
N LEU A 294 -3.37 38.23 10.12
CA LEU A 294 -2.25 37.78 9.30
C LEU A 294 -2.64 36.53 8.52
N PHE A 295 -3.24 35.56 9.21
CA PHE A 295 -3.67 34.30 8.56
C PHE A 295 -4.71 34.57 7.46
N GLN A 296 -5.70 35.45 7.71
CA GLN A 296 -6.69 35.84 6.72
C GLN A 296 -6.06 36.53 5.49
N ARG A 297 -5.05 37.39 5.68
CA ARG A 297 -4.32 37.98 4.55
C ARG A 297 -3.65 36.92 3.70
N ASN A 298 -3.06 35.92 4.34
CA ASN A 298 -2.43 34.79 3.63
C ASN A 298 -3.46 33.96 2.85
N LEU A 299 -4.63 33.66 3.47
CA LEU A 299 -5.75 32.98 2.78
C LEU A 299 -6.23 33.77 1.55
N ASN A 300 -6.37 35.09 1.70
CA ASN A 300 -6.85 35.98 0.60
C ASN A 300 -5.83 36.03 -0.57
N ALA A 301 -4.57 35.77 -0.31
CA ALA A 301 -3.51 35.77 -1.31
C ALA A 301 -3.40 34.45 -2.11
N ILE A 302 -4.09 33.38 -1.69
CA ILE A 302 -4.07 32.10 -2.40
C ILE A 302 -4.70 32.30 -3.79
N GLN A 303 -4.11 31.71 -4.80
CA GLN A 303 -4.65 31.67 -6.16
C GLN A 303 -4.87 30.21 -6.57
N SER A 304 -6.14 29.84 -6.72
CA SER A 304 -6.53 28.52 -7.23
C SER A 304 -6.43 28.53 -8.75
N ARG A 305 -5.34 27.98 -9.28
CA ARG A 305 -5.10 27.86 -10.71
C ARG A 305 -4.04 26.80 -11.01
N GLY A 306 -3.99 26.32 -12.23
CA GLY A 306 -3.13 25.20 -12.59
C GLY A 306 -3.76 23.87 -12.21
N GLY A 307 -2.98 22.80 -12.24
CA GLY A 307 -3.52 21.45 -12.20
C GLY A 307 -4.01 21.09 -13.61
N GLY A 308 -3.13 20.54 -14.44
CA GLY A 308 -3.48 20.12 -15.81
C GLY A 308 -3.45 18.61 -15.96
N ASP A 309 -2.96 17.95 -14.97
CA ASP A 309 -2.85 16.50 -14.83
C ASP A 309 -3.20 16.07 -13.40
N ILE A 310 -3.53 14.86 -13.27
CA ILE A 310 -3.75 14.11 -12.04
C ILE A 310 -2.62 13.06 -12.04
N PRO A 311 -1.88 12.90 -10.99
CA PRO A 311 -2.01 13.24 -9.57
C PRO A 311 -1.26 14.51 -9.12
N GLU A 312 -1.30 14.83 -7.79
CA GLU A 312 -0.73 16.02 -7.19
C GLU A 312 0.39 15.69 -6.17
N ALA A 313 1.17 16.70 -5.75
CA ALA A 313 2.32 16.51 -4.86
C ALA A 313 1.94 16.43 -3.37
N VAL A 314 1.05 15.53 -3.03
CA VAL A 314 0.48 15.36 -1.68
C VAL A 314 1.54 14.95 -0.65
N TYR A 315 2.42 14.00 -0.99
CA TYR A 315 3.46 13.53 -0.05
C TYR A 315 4.49 14.61 0.25
N GLU A 316 4.87 15.41 -0.74
CA GLU A 316 5.75 16.55 -0.56
C GLU A 316 5.15 17.58 0.39
N ALA A 317 3.83 17.86 0.25
CA ALA A 317 3.12 18.78 1.13
C ALA A 317 3.04 18.27 2.57
N LEU A 318 2.72 17.00 2.75
CA LEU A 318 2.69 16.36 4.07
C LEU A 318 4.06 16.35 4.73
N TYR A 319 5.12 16.07 3.97
CA TYR A 319 6.48 16.10 4.49
C TYR A 319 6.88 17.52 4.95
N GLU A 320 6.63 18.54 4.13
CA GLU A 320 6.88 19.93 4.49
C GLU A 320 6.07 20.34 5.73
N GLY A 321 4.80 19.90 5.81
CA GLY A 321 3.94 20.13 6.97
C GLY A 321 4.49 19.48 8.24
N ALA A 322 5.07 18.30 8.15
CA ALA A 322 5.65 17.62 9.29
C ALA A 322 7.04 18.17 9.68
N ASP A 323 7.87 18.55 8.72
CA ASP A 323 9.29 18.92 8.93
C ASP A 323 9.50 20.40 9.21
N LYS A 324 8.84 21.31 8.48
CA LYS A 324 9.14 22.74 8.51
C LYS A 324 8.50 23.52 9.67
N PHE A 325 7.59 22.92 10.38
CA PHE A 325 6.91 23.59 11.48
C PHE A 325 7.54 23.26 12.84
N PRO A 326 7.74 24.24 13.72
CA PRO A 326 8.23 24.03 15.08
C PRO A 326 7.10 23.52 16.00
N TRP A 327 6.65 22.29 15.76
CA TRP A 327 5.62 21.62 16.53
C TRP A 327 5.98 21.55 18.02
N ALA A 328 5.12 22.06 18.91
CA ALA A 328 5.38 22.09 20.33
C ALA A 328 4.13 21.90 21.21
N ALA A 329 2.92 22.05 20.65
CA ALA A 329 1.68 21.92 21.39
C ALA A 329 1.43 20.46 21.84
N GLU A 330 0.49 20.29 22.78
CA GLU A 330 0.04 18.96 23.24
C GLU A 330 -0.65 18.19 22.13
N SER A 331 -1.52 18.88 21.37
CA SER A 331 -2.12 18.35 20.15
C SER A 331 -1.46 18.97 18.92
N ARG A 332 -1.06 18.11 18.00
CA ARG A 332 -0.40 18.47 16.75
C ARG A 332 -1.21 17.93 15.61
N LEU A 333 -1.98 18.80 14.97
CA LEU A 333 -2.98 18.46 13.98
C LEU A 333 -2.58 18.93 12.60
N LEU A 334 -2.41 18.00 11.67
CA LEU A 334 -2.24 18.26 10.27
C LEU A 334 -3.51 17.84 9.54
N ILE A 335 -4.12 18.74 8.76
CA ILE A 335 -5.35 18.48 8.01
C ILE A 335 -5.01 18.54 6.52
N LEU A 336 -5.03 17.40 5.86
CA LEU A 336 -4.89 17.29 4.41
C LEU A 336 -6.24 17.56 3.75
N ILE A 337 -6.28 18.45 2.76
CA ILE A 337 -7.49 18.86 2.05
C ILE A 337 -7.18 18.87 0.56
N GLY A 338 -7.88 18.06 -0.23
CA GLY A 338 -7.69 17.97 -1.68
C GLY A 338 -8.71 17.05 -2.34
N ASP A 339 -8.68 17.03 -3.66
CA ASP A 339 -9.57 16.25 -4.53
C ASP A 339 -8.83 15.25 -5.43
N ALA A 340 -7.48 15.34 -5.48
CA ALA A 340 -6.63 14.51 -6.33
C ALA A 340 -5.67 13.61 -5.52
N PRO A 341 -5.29 12.41 -6.03
CA PRO A 341 -4.43 11.48 -5.33
C PRO A 341 -2.96 11.95 -5.34
N PRO A 342 -2.11 11.44 -4.43
CA PRO A 342 -0.66 11.58 -4.57
C PRO A 342 -0.15 10.84 -5.81
N HIS A 343 1.03 11.22 -6.29
CA HIS A 343 1.69 10.47 -7.34
C HIS A 343 1.87 9.00 -6.95
N PRO A 344 1.45 8.04 -7.78
CA PRO A 344 1.57 6.61 -7.50
C PRO A 344 3.05 6.15 -7.51
N ARG A 345 3.93 6.95 -8.10
CA ARG A 345 5.38 6.77 -8.08
C ARG A 345 6.04 8.04 -7.56
N GLN A 346 7.03 7.85 -6.71
CA GLN A 346 7.86 8.96 -6.24
C GLN A 346 8.47 9.71 -7.42
N ARG A 347 8.15 11.00 -7.56
CA ARG A 347 8.72 11.89 -8.59
C ARG A 347 9.90 12.70 -8.07
N GLY A 348 9.85 13.12 -6.81
CA GLY A 348 10.88 13.92 -6.15
C GLY A 348 11.74 13.09 -5.20
N LYS A 349 12.22 13.75 -4.15
CA LYS A 349 13.06 13.13 -3.11
C LYS A 349 12.25 12.52 -1.96
N ILE A 350 10.96 12.85 -1.87
CA ILE A 350 10.10 12.45 -0.76
C ILE A 350 9.36 11.17 -1.13
N SER A 351 9.49 10.14 -0.29
CA SER A 351 8.68 8.93 -0.38
C SER A 351 7.56 8.95 0.68
N SER A 352 6.54 8.13 0.50
CA SER A 352 5.46 7.96 1.48
C SER A 352 6.00 7.51 2.85
N GLU A 353 7.00 6.62 2.88
CA GLU A 353 7.63 6.14 4.11
C GLU A 353 8.29 7.29 4.87
N MET A 354 9.05 8.16 4.18
CA MET A 354 9.66 9.35 4.80
C MET A 354 8.61 10.25 5.44
N VAL A 355 7.44 10.39 4.78
CA VAL A 355 6.31 11.17 5.33
C VAL A 355 5.80 10.53 6.62
N TYR A 356 5.51 9.22 6.60
CA TYR A 356 4.96 8.53 7.77
C TYR A 356 5.95 8.47 8.93
N GLU A 357 7.23 8.26 8.67
CA GLU A 357 8.29 8.34 9.68
C GLU A 357 8.35 9.72 10.32
N LYS A 358 8.30 10.79 9.52
CA LYS A 358 8.34 12.17 10.02
C LYS A 358 7.10 12.52 10.85
N ILE A 359 5.92 12.13 10.41
CA ILE A 359 4.66 12.29 11.15
C ILE A 359 4.73 11.56 12.50
N ALA A 360 5.22 10.34 12.51
CA ALA A 360 5.37 9.55 13.74
C ALA A 360 6.42 10.15 14.68
N GLU A 361 7.60 10.57 14.16
CA GLU A 361 8.66 11.27 14.93
C GLU A 361 8.13 12.49 15.65
N LYS A 362 7.31 13.29 14.98
CA LYS A 362 6.75 14.53 15.51
C LYS A 362 5.48 14.32 16.34
N GLY A 363 4.91 13.11 16.35
CA GLY A 363 3.66 12.81 17.05
C GLY A 363 2.48 13.61 16.51
N ILE A 364 2.39 13.74 15.18
CA ILE A 364 1.35 14.50 14.47
C ILE A 364 0.17 13.58 14.18
N LYS A 365 -1.06 14.02 14.50
CA LYS A 365 -2.31 13.43 14.01
C LYS A 365 -2.61 14.00 12.64
N VAL A 366 -2.85 13.14 11.64
CA VAL A 366 -3.19 13.58 10.27
C VAL A 366 -4.63 13.22 9.96
N ASN A 367 -5.49 14.22 9.85
CA ASN A 367 -6.83 14.04 9.31
C ASN A 367 -6.80 14.34 7.81
N ALA A 368 -7.54 13.57 7.01
CA ALA A 368 -7.65 13.76 5.58
C ALA A 368 -9.09 14.01 5.18
N VAL A 369 -9.30 15.06 4.40
CA VAL A 369 -10.61 15.44 3.85
C VAL A 369 -10.53 15.39 2.34
N ILE A 370 -11.30 14.48 1.77
CA ILE A 370 -11.46 14.38 0.32
C ILE A 370 -12.64 15.24 -0.11
N LEU A 371 -12.44 16.00 -1.18
CA LEU A 371 -13.43 16.93 -1.72
C LEU A 371 -14.08 16.33 -2.97
N ALA A 372 -15.37 16.62 -3.16
CA ALA A 372 -16.07 16.27 -4.38
C ALA A 372 -15.60 17.16 -5.55
N ASN A 373 -15.34 16.54 -6.71
CA ASN A 373 -14.97 17.20 -7.96
C ASN A 373 -16.21 17.74 -8.72
#